data_44108f82f6fd7deeb23655bc55b8e9d2
#
_entry.id   44108f82f6fd7deeb23655bc55b8e9d2
#
_cell.length_a   1.000
_cell.length_b   1.000
_cell.length_c   1.000
_cell.angle_alpha   90.00
_cell.angle_beta   90.00
_cell.angle_gamma   90.00
#
_symmetry.space_group_name_H-M   'P 1'
#
loop_
_entity.id
_entity.type
_entity.pdbx_description
1 polymer ?
#
loop_
_entity_poly.entity_id
_entity_poly.type
_entity_poly.pdbx_seq_one_letter_code
_entity_poly.pdbx_strand_id
1 'polypeptide(L)'
;MFWSKIFLPTLKDIPQDAEVISHQLMLRSGMIRRVTSGIYTWLPIGLRVLRKVENIVREEMDASGAQEVLMPMVQPKELWEETQRWEKMGPELLRIQDRHERDFCLGPTHEEVITDLIRNNMKSYKELPLNLYQIQTKFRDEVRPRYGVMRGREFLMKDSYSFNLNEESLNESYLLMKETYKKILDRLGLKFKIVKADSGAIGGDASEEFHVLAENGEDTIAVSDSSDFAINTELLLEEGED
;
A
#
# COMPACT_ATOMS: atom_id res chain seq x y z
N MET A 1 -5.36 30.56 -7.56
CA MET A 1 -4.37 30.96 -6.53
C MET A 1 -3.16 31.50 -7.25
N PHE A 2 -2.64 32.64 -6.85
CA PHE A 2 -1.44 33.23 -7.48
C PHE A 2 -0.19 32.48 -7.01
N TRP A 3 0.75 32.24 -7.94
CA TRP A 3 2.00 31.55 -7.69
C TRP A 3 2.80 32.20 -6.55
N SER A 4 2.82 33.52 -6.50
CA SER A 4 3.48 34.33 -5.46
C SER A 4 2.91 34.15 -4.04
N LYS A 5 1.75 33.50 -3.91
CA LYS A 5 1.10 33.24 -2.62
C LYS A 5 1.13 31.76 -2.21
N ILE A 6 1.74 30.91 -3.02
CA ILE A 6 1.92 29.48 -2.68
C ILE A 6 3.14 29.33 -1.77
N PHE A 7 2.97 28.57 -0.68
CA PHE A 7 4.11 28.09 0.10
C PHE A 7 4.85 27.02 -0.71
N LEU A 8 5.94 27.41 -1.36
CA LEU A 8 6.74 26.58 -2.24
C LEU A 8 8.24 26.74 -1.91
N PRO A 9 8.72 26.11 -0.85
CA PRO A 9 10.12 26.18 -0.45
C PRO A 9 10.97 25.25 -1.31
N THR A 10 11.38 25.69 -2.48
CA THR A 10 12.31 24.96 -3.35
C THR A 10 13.74 24.96 -2.80
N LEU A 11 14.52 23.93 -3.13
CA LEU A 11 15.92 23.83 -2.79
C LEU A 11 16.77 23.90 -4.05
N LYS A 12 17.87 24.66 -3.98
CA LYS A 12 18.85 24.75 -5.07
C LYS A 12 19.72 23.50 -5.12
N ASP A 13 20.21 23.08 -3.98
CA ASP A 13 21.13 21.96 -3.85
C ASP A 13 20.39 20.65 -3.61
N ILE A 14 21.05 19.54 -3.97
CA ILE A 14 20.55 18.20 -3.72
C ILE A 14 20.82 17.87 -2.24
N PRO A 15 19.79 17.49 -1.45
CA PRO A 15 20.00 17.02 -0.09
C PRO A 15 20.89 15.76 -0.06
N GLN A 16 21.83 15.72 0.86
CA GLN A 16 22.83 14.65 0.96
C GLN A 16 22.23 13.26 1.25
N ASP A 17 21.06 13.23 1.87
CA ASP A 17 20.33 12.02 2.24
C ASP A 17 19.38 11.52 1.14
N ALA A 18 19.34 12.17 -0.02
CA ALA A 18 18.49 11.79 -1.13
C ALA A 18 19.30 11.06 -2.21
N GLU A 19 19.25 9.73 -2.19
CA GLU A 19 20.02 8.87 -3.11
C GLU A 19 19.36 8.77 -4.49
N VAL A 20 18.05 8.50 -4.55
CA VAL A 20 17.32 8.31 -5.81
C VAL A 20 16.77 9.62 -6.37
N ILE A 21 16.69 9.68 -7.70
CA ILE A 21 16.26 10.90 -8.42
C ILE A 21 14.86 11.37 -8.04
N SER A 22 13.91 10.47 -7.81
CA SER A 22 12.55 10.81 -7.39
C SER A 22 12.54 11.52 -6.05
N HIS A 23 13.29 11.03 -5.06
CA HIS A 23 13.44 11.66 -3.75
C HIS A 23 14.08 13.04 -3.86
N GLN A 24 15.17 13.15 -4.63
CA GLN A 24 15.85 14.42 -4.89
C GLN A 24 14.90 15.46 -5.49
N LEU A 25 14.14 15.09 -6.51
CA LEU A 25 13.22 15.97 -7.21
C LEU A 25 12.05 16.39 -6.31
N MET A 26 11.47 15.48 -5.53
CA MET A 26 10.40 15.79 -4.59
C MET A 26 10.83 16.79 -3.51
N LEU A 27 12.04 16.63 -2.95
CA LEU A 27 12.59 17.57 -1.98
C LEU A 27 12.89 18.92 -2.61
N ARG A 28 13.59 18.92 -3.74
CA ARG A 28 14.01 20.16 -4.43
C ARG A 28 12.84 20.98 -4.95
N SER A 29 11.83 20.34 -5.49
CA SER A 29 10.63 21.03 -5.98
C SER A 29 9.69 21.53 -4.88
N GLY A 30 9.96 21.24 -3.61
CA GLY A 30 9.10 21.62 -2.51
C GLY A 30 7.80 20.83 -2.44
N MET A 31 7.81 19.57 -2.86
CA MET A 31 6.65 18.66 -2.74
C MET A 31 6.57 18.04 -1.35
N ILE A 32 7.71 17.70 -0.75
CA ILE A 32 7.80 17.09 0.57
C ILE A 32 8.89 17.74 1.42
N ARG A 33 8.81 17.51 2.73
CA ARG A 33 9.88 17.77 3.72
C ARG A 33 9.99 16.61 4.68
N ARG A 34 11.22 16.21 4.94
CA ARG A 34 11.53 15.18 5.93
C ARG A 34 11.30 15.74 7.34
N VAL A 35 10.53 15.03 8.14
CA VAL A 35 10.38 15.28 9.58
C VAL A 35 11.42 14.45 10.34
N THR A 36 11.45 13.16 10.05
CA THR A 36 12.46 12.21 10.51
C THR A 36 12.63 11.10 9.48
N SER A 37 13.47 10.12 9.75
CA SER A 37 13.70 8.98 8.84
C SER A 37 12.39 8.27 8.52
N GLY A 38 12.02 8.21 7.23
CA GLY A 38 10.80 7.56 6.75
C GLY A 38 9.49 8.29 7.04
N ILE A 39 9.53 9.51 7.57
CA ILE A 39 8.32 10.32 7.86
C ILE A 39 8.45 11.69 7.21
N TYR A 40 7.45 12.04 6.38
CA TYR A 40 7.48 13.23 5.54
C TYR A 40 6.21 14.06 5.69
N THR A 41 6.39 15.39 5.65
CA THR A 41 5.30 16.33 5.44
C THR A 41 5.08 16.53 3.95
N TRP A 42 3.85 16.34 3.48
CA TRP A 42 3.44 16.71 2.13
C TRP A 42 3.12 18.20 2.07
N LEU A 43 3.87 18.95 1.27
CA LEU A 43 3.69 20.37 1.08
C LEU A 43 2.58 20.65 0.03
N PRO A 44 2.10 21.90 -0.11
CA PRO A 44 0.91 22.18 -0.91
C PRO A 44 0.91 21.63 -2.34
N ILE A 45 2.04 21.67 -3.04
CA ILE A 45 2.15 21.10 -4.40
C ILE A 45 2.17 19.58 -4.37
N GLY A 46 2.97 18.99 -3.47
CA GLY A 46 3.02 17.53 -3.30
C GLY A 46 1.66 16.95 -2.92
N LEU A 47 0.96 17.59 -1.99
CA LEU A 47 -0.38 17.17 -1.59
C LEU A 47 -1.39 17.21 -2.75
N ARG A 48 -1.28 18.20 -3.64
CA ARG A 48 -2.14 18.25 -4.84
C ARG A 48 -1.88 17.09 -5.79
N VAL A 49 -0.62 16.70 -5.97
CA VAL A 49 -0.27 15.52 -6.78
C VAL A 49 -0.79 14.26 -6.13
N LEU A 50 -0.55 14.09 -4.83
CA LEU A 50 -1.06 12.94 -4.07
C LEU A 50 -2.58 12.79 -4.21
N ARG A 51 -3.34 13.88 -4.02
CA ARG A 51 -4.80 13.86 -4.16
C ARG A 51 -5.28 13.56 -5.59
N LYS A 52 -4.51 13.92 -6.61
CA LYS A 52 -4.84 13.51 -7.99
C LYS A 52 -4.69 12.00 -8.17
N VAL A 53 -3.63 11.42 -7.60
CA VAL A 53 -3.43 9.96 -7.61
C VAL A 53 -4.55 9.27 -6.83
N GLU A 54 -4.87 9.76 -5.62
CA GLU A 54 -5.99 9.25 -4.82
C GLU A 54 -7.30 9.26 -5.61
N ASN A 55 -7.60 10.35 -6.33
CA ASN A 55 -8.85 10.46 -7.09
C ASN A 55 -8.91 9.45 -8.23
N ILE A 56 -7.80 9.21 -8.95
CA ILE A 56 -7.74 8.17 -9.99
C ILE A 56 -8.02 6.80 -9.38
N VAL A 57 -7.37 6.49 -8.25
CA VAL A 57 -7.58 5.23 -7.52
C VAL A 57 -9.04 5.09 -7.10
N ARG A 58 -9.62 6.12 -6.48
CA ARG A 58 -11.01 6.13 -5.99
C ARG A 58 -12.00 5.91 -7.13
N GLU A 59 -11.85 6.63 -8.23
CA GLU A 59 -12.73 6.52 -9.39
C GLU A 59 -12.75 5.09 -9.97
N GLU A 60 -11.59 4.44 -10.09
CA GLU A 60 -11.53 3.07 -10.61
C GLU A 60 -12.05 2.04 -9.59
N MET A 61 -11.79 2.25 -8.29
CA MET A 61 -12.33 1.38 -7.24
C MET A 61 -13.87 1.48 -7.18
N ASP A 62 -14.42 2.69 -7.21
CA ASP A 62 -15.88 2.90 -7.23
C ASP A 62 -16.50 2.32 -8.51
N ALA A 63 -15.86 2.50 -9.67
CA ALA A 63 -16.31 1.94 -10.94
C ALA A 63 -16.30 0.40 -10.95
N SER A 64 -15.46 -0.24 -10.13
CA SER A 64 -15.47 -1.70 -9.94
C SER A 64 -16.61 -2.20 -9.06
N GLY A 65 -17.36 -1.30 -8.41
CA GLY A 65 -18.42 -1.62 -7.45
C GLY A 65 -17.92 -1.79 -6.00
N ALA A 66 -16.63 -1.55 -5.74
CA ALA A 66 -16.11 -1.50 -4.37
C ALA A 66 -16.63 -0.26 -3.64
N GLN A 67 -16.79 -0.34 -2.32
CA GLN A 67 -17.34 0.73 -1.50
C GLN A 67 -16.28 1.29 -0.55
N GLU A 68 -16.15 2.63 -0.51
CA GLU A 68 -15.15 3.27 0.36
C GLU A 68 -15.61 3.28 1.82
N VAL A 69 -14.71 2.90 2.71
CA VAL A 69 -14.84 3.02 4.16
C VAL A 69 -13.63 3.76 4.72
N LEU A 70 -13.70 4.23 5.95
CA LEU A 70 -12.55 4.78 6.65
C LEU A 70 -12.46 4.15 8.03
N MET A 71 -11.45 3.33 8.23
CA MET A 71 -11.21 2.61 9.46
C MET A 71 -10.19 3.34 10.35
N PRO A 72 -10.20 3.09 11.68
CA PRO A 72 -9.27 3.76 12.59
C PRO A 72 -7.82 3.32 12.35
N MET A 73 -6.88 4.26 12.52
CA MET A 73 -5.44 4.00 12.47
C MET A 73 -4.95 3.26 13.72
N VAL A 74 -5.52 3.61 14.88
CA VAL A 74 -5.21 2.97 16.17
C VAL A 74 -6.10 1.74 16.33
N GLN A 75 -5.48 0.59 16.54
CA GLN A 75 -6.18 -0.69 16.59
C GLN A 75 -5.93 -1.39 17.92
N PRO A 76 -6.96 -2.01 18.51
CA PRO A 76 -6.83 -2.71 19.78
C PRO A 76 -6.08 -4.01 19.62
N LYS A 77 -5.27 -4.37 20.63
CA LYS A 77 -4.45 -5.58 20.68
C LYS A 77 -5.26 -6.86 20.47
N GLU A 78 -6.45 -6.91 21.02
CA GLU A 78 -7.30 -8.11 21.07
C GLU A 78 -7.60 -8.65 19.65
N LEU A 79 -7.80 -7.76 18.68
CA LEU A 79 -8.04 -8.17 17.28
C LEU A 79 -6.80 -8.85 16.67
N TRP A 80 -5.62 -8.37 17.03
CA TRP A 80 -4.34 -8.90 16.55
C TRP A 80 -3.93 -10.20 17.26
N GLU A 81 -4.33 -10.35 18.53
CA GLU A 81 -4.15 -11.61 19.29
C GLU A 81 -5.05 -12.72 18.72
N GLU A 82 -6.28 -12.41 18.36
CA GLU A 82 -7.21 -13.38 17.75
C GLU A 82 -6.62 -14.04 16.49
N THR A 83 -5.92 -13.27 15.67
CA THR A 83 -5.24 -13.75 14.46
C THR A 83 -3.83 -14.28 14.71
N GLN A 84 -3.33 -14.21 15.93
CA GLN A 84 -1.95 -14.53 16.34
C GLN A 84 -0.90 -13.62 15.66
N ARG A 85 -1.33 -12.52 15.03
CA ARG A 85 -0.43 -11.61 14.33
C ARG A 85 0.21 -10.57 15.26
N TRP A 86 -0.28 -10.42 16.49
CA TRP A 86 0.34 -9.53 17.47
C TRP A 86 1.84 -9.85 17.66
N GLU A 87 2.19 -11.13 17.80
CA GLU A 87 3.58 -11.54 17.92
C GLU A 87 4.25 -11.78 16.55
N LYS A 88 3.52 -12.36 15.59
CA LYS A 88 4.04 -12.74 14.28
C LYS A 88 4.56 -11.55 13.48
N MET A 89 3.93 -10.35 13.60
CA MET A 89 4.38 -9.13 12.93
C MET A 89 5.69 -8.57 13.48
N GLY A 90 6.14 -9.04 14.64
CA GLY A 90 7.41 -8.64 15.21
C GLY A 90 7.53 -7.15 15.52
N PRO A 91 8.73 -6.57 15.36
CA PRO A 91 9.00 -5.16 15.68
C PRO A 91 8.44 -4.18 14.66
N GLU A 92 8.03 -4.62 13.48
CA GLU A 92 7.40 -3.77 12.47
C GLU A 92 6.05 -3.22 12.93
N LEU A 93 5.38 -3.96 13.83
CA LEU A 93 4.15 -3.52 14.48
C LEU A 93 4.47 -2.54 15.62
N LEU A 94 4.23 -1.24 15.42
CA LEU A 94 4.43 -0.25 16.47
C LEU A 94 3.32 -0.35 17.51
N ARG A 95 3.68 -0.88 18.69
CA ARG A 95 2.79 -1.05 19.84
C ARG A 95 2.81 0.19 20.70
N ILE A 96 1.65 0.58 21.20
CA ILE A 96 1.46 1.75 22.06
C ILE A 96 0.51 1.39 23.21
N GLN A 97 0.54 2.17 24.26
CA GLN A 97 -0.41 2.08 25.36
C GLN A 97 -1.19 3.38 25.54
N ASP A 98 -2.46 3.26 25.89
CA ASP A 98 -3.24 4.41 26.29
C ASP A 98 -2.97 4.78 27.77
N ARG A 99 -3.63 5.86 28.23
CA ARG A 99 -3.50 6.33 29.64
C ARG A 99 -4.01 5.34 30.69
N HIS A 100 -4.70 4.30 30.28
CA HIS A 100 -5.25 3.23 31.12
C HIS A 100 -4.46 1.93 30.98
N GLU A 101 -3.23 2.02 30.39
CA GLU A 101 -2.32 0.88 30.19
C GLU A 101 -2.91 -0.23 29.28
N ARG A 102 -3.89 0.12 28.42
CA ARG A 102 -4.41 -0.80 27.42
C ARG A 102 -3.52 -0.79 26.19
N ASP A 103 -3.20 -1.97 25.69
CA ASP A 103 -2.35 -2.13 24.53
C ASP A 103 -3.11 -1.88 23.22
N PHE A 104 -2.48 -1.13 22.34
CA PHE A 104 -2.91 -0.85 20.98
C PHE A 104 -1.70 -0.94 20.02
N CYS A 105 -1.97 -0.87 18.74
CA CYS A 105 -0.94 -0.64 17.73
C CYS A 105 -1.35 0.44 16.73
N LEU A 106 -0.37 0.98 16.01
CA LEU A 106 -0.63 1.73 14.80
C LEU A 106 -0.76 0.75 13.64
N GLY A 107 -1.88 0.81 12.90
CA GLY A 107 -2.23 -0.18 11.89
C GLY A 107 -1.24 -0.23 10.72
N PRO A 108 -0.46 -1.31 10.56
CA PRO A 108 0.32 -1.57 9.35
C PRO A 108 -0.56 -2.06 8.20
N THR A 109 -1.71 -2.60 8.53
CA THR A 109 -2.78 -3.12 7.66
C THR A 109 -4.10 -3.18 8.43
N HIS A 110 -5.22 -3.56 7.82
CA HIS A 110 -6.54 -3.50 8.46
C HIS A 110 -7.39 -4.78 8.31
N GLU A 111 -6.80 -5.93 8.02
CA GLU A 111 -7.53 -7.21 7.91
C GLU A 111 -8.32 -7.52 9.18
N GLU A 112 -7.73 -7.31 10.35
CA GLU A 112 -8.34 -7.54 11.65
C GLU A 112 -9.58 -6.66 11.84
N VAL A 113 -9.46 -5.38 11.55
CA VAL A 113 -10.54 -4.39 11.77
C VAL A 113 -11.69 -4.61 10.79
N ILE A 114 -11.39 -4.85 9.50
CA ILE A 114 -12.45 -5.04 8.50
C ILE A 114 -13.17 -6.37 8.71
N THR A 115 -12.46 -7.42 9.11
CA THR A 115 -13.06 -8.72 9.40
C THR A 115 -13.98 -8.63 10.60
N ASP A 116 -13.56 -7.94 11.67
CA ASP A 116 -14.41 -7.68 12.84
C ASP A 116 -15.65 -6.86 12.47
N LEU A 117 -15.49 -5.83 11.64
CA LEU A 117 -16.59 -5.02 11.14
C LEU A 117 -17.64 -5.90 10.42
N ILE A 118 -17.21 -6.74 9.48
CA ILE A 118 -18.11 -7.59 8.70
C ILE A 118 -18.74 -8.66 9.58
N ARG A 119 -17.96 -9.33 10.42
CA ARG A 119 -18.45 -10.36 11.36
C ARG A 119 -19.59 -9.85 12.23
N ASN A 120 -19.49 -8.61 12.70
CA ASN A 120 -20.48 -8.04 13.63
C ASN A 120 -21.69 -7.38 12.94
N ASN A 121 -21.62 -7.09 11.65
CA ASN A 121 -22.66 -6.31 10.97
C ASN A 121 -23.35 -7.07 9.83
N MET A 122 -22.71 -8.06 9.21
CA MET A 122 -23.33 -8.86 8.17
C MET A 122 -24.41 -9.77 8.76
N LYS A 123 -25.61 -9.73 8.21
CA LYS A 123 -26.78 -10.49 8.69
C LYS A 123 -27.10 -11.69 7.81
N SER A 124 -26.65 -11.70 6.57
CA SER A 124 -26.99 -12.73 5.61
C SER A 124 -25.89 -12.93 4.58
N TYR A 125 -25.64 -14.20 4.20
CA TYR A 125 -24.76 -14.54 3.08
C TYR A 125 -25.22 -13.93 1.73
N LYS A 126 -26.48 -13.48 1.65
CA LYS A 126 -27.02 -12.79 0.46
C LYS A 126 -26.43 -11.40 0.25
N GLU A 127 -25.74 -10.86 1.24
CA GLU A 127 -25.02 -9.59 1.14
C GLU A 127 -23.66 -9.75 0.44
N LEU A 128 -23.24 -10.99 0.17
CA LEU A 128 -22.00 -11.33 -0.56
C LEU A 128 -22.26 -11.49 -2.07
N PRO A 129 -21.29 -11.20 -2.94
CA PRO A 129 -19.95 -10.73 -2.61
C PRO A 129 -19.94 -9.26 -2.18
N LEU A 130 -19.04 -8.91 -1.28
CA LEU A 130 -18.85 -7.54 -0.80
C LEU A 130 -17.36 -7.16 -0.95
N ASN A 131 -17.09 -5.99 -1.50
CA ASN A 131 -15.74 -5.44 -1.57
C ASN A 131 -15.73 -4.05 -0.93
N LEU A 132 -14.93 -3.90 0.12
CA LEU A 132 -14.72 -2.65 0.84
C LEU A 132 -13.29 -2.20 0.68
N TYR A 133 -13.06 -0.91 0.45
CA TYR A 133 -11.72 -0.36 0.38
C TYR A 133 -11.60 0.93 1.18
N GLN A 134 -10.38 1.30 1.47
CA GLN A 134 -10.06 2.60 2.06
C GLN A 134 -8.81 3.18 1.44
N ILE A 135 -8.64 4.50 1.58
CA ILE A 135 -7.39 5.21 1.36
C ILE A 135 -7.01 5.81 2.70
N GLN A 136 -6.07 5.18 3.39
CA GLN A 136 -5.77 5.47 4.79
C GLN A 136 -4.26 5.43 5.04
N THR A 137 -3.81 6.24 5.99
CA THR A 137 -2.45 6.18 6.51
C THR A 137 -2.18 4.83 7.15
N LYS A 138 -0.99 4.30 6.88
CA LYS A 138 -0.42 3.12 7.53
C LYS A 138 0.87 3.50 8.24
N PHE A 139 1.19 2.75 9.27
CA PHE A 139 2.48 2.87 9.94
C PHE A 139 3.13 1.50 10.03
N ARG A 140 4.35 1.39 9.50
CA ARG A 140 5.23 0.23 9.64
C ARG A 140 6.56 0.71 10.20
N ASP A 141 7.02 0.12 11.29
CA ASP A 141 8.29 0.49 11.91
C ASP A 141 9.48 -0.09 11.14
N GLU A 142 9.58 0.35 9.88
CA GLU A 142 10.62 -0.06 8.94
C GLU A 142 12.01 0.22 9.49
N VAL A 143 12.84 -0.82 9.53
CA VAL A 143 14.22 -0.74 10.06
C VAL A 143 15.11 0.16 9.21
N ARG A 144 14.93 0.15 7.89
CA ARG A 144 15.76 0.90 6.94
C ARG A 144 14.91 1.69 5.94
N PRO A 145 14.25 2.77 6.39
CA PRO A 145 13.53 3.65 5.48
C PRO A 145 14.49 4.25 4.45
N ARG A 146 14.10 4.18 3.18
CA ARG A 146 14.93 4.65 2.07
C ARG A 146 14.08 5.10 0.88
N TYR A 147 14.67 5.73 -0.10
CA TYR A 147 14.02 6.20 -1.33
C TYR A 147 12.85 7.19 -1.10
N GLY A 148 12.97 8.01 -0.05
CA GLY A 148 11.97 9.02 0.26
C GLY A 148 10.63 8.41 0.67
N VAL A 149 9.57 8.80 -0.05
CA VAL A 149 8.21 8.32 0.24
C VAL A 149 7.94 6.89 -0.27
N MET A 150 8.84 6.31 -1.04
CA MET A 150 8.63 4.96 -1.59
C MET A 150 8.75 3.87 -0.53
N ARG A 151 9.68 4.03 0.42
CA ARG A 151 9.83 3.12 1.57
C ARG A 151 9.92 3.90 2.86
N GLY A 152 8.80 4.52 3.21
CA GLY A 152 8.63 5.27 4.44
C GLY A 152 8.08 4.42 5.58
N ARG A 153 8.04 5.01 6.79
CA ARG A 153 7.41 4.40 7.98
C ARG A 153 5.93 4.77 8.08
N GLU A 154 5.59 6.00 7.73
CA GLU A 154 4.22 6.48 7.63
C GLU A 154 3.91 6.80 6.17
N PHE A 155 2.87 6.20 5.62
CA PHE A 155 2.50 6.34 4.22
C PHE A 155 1.00 6.14 4.00
N LEU A 156 0.51 6.64 2.87
CA LEU A 156 -0.87 6.47 2.47
C LEU A 156 -1.00 5.21 1.58
N MET A 157 -1.95 4.36 1.91
CA MET A 157 -2.23 3.13 1.16
C MET A 157 -3.71 3.07 0.77
N LYS A 158 -3.98 2.62 -0.45
CA LYS A 158 -5.28 2.05 -0.79
C LYS A 158 -5.22 0.55 -0.48
N ASP A 159 -6.02 0.11 0.43
CA ASP A 159 -6.22 -1.30 0.74
C ASP A 159 -7.70 -1.67 0.50
N SER A 160 -7.92 -2.88 -0.04
CA SER A 160 -9.22 -3.39 -0.41
C SER A 160 -9.39 -4.82 0.09
N TYR A 161 -10.59 -5.14 0.56
CA TYR A 161 -10.92 -6.39 1.22
C TYR A 161 -12.20 -6.93 0.64
N SER A 162 -12.13 -8.09 0.00
CA SER A 162 -13.30 -8.77 -0.57
C SER A 162 -13.74 -9.94 0.30
N PHE A 163 -15.04 -10.07 0.42
CA PHE A 163 -15.71 -11.15 1.15
C PHE A 163 -16.59 -11.92 0.18
N ASN A 164 -16.40 -13.22 0.09
CA ASN A 164 -16.99 -14.06 -0.92
C ASN A 164 -17.59 -15.33 -0.30
N LEU A 165 -18.59 -15.92 -0.95
CA LEU A 165 -19.27 -17.10 -0.44
C LEU A 165 -18.48 -18.38 -0.69
N ASN A 166 -17.76 -18.44 -1.81
CA ASN A 166 -17.02 -19.62 -2.28
C ASN A 166 -15.81 -19.19 -3.13
N GLU A 167 -14.98 -20.14 -3.51
CA GLU A 167 -13.77 -19.92 -4.31
C GLU A 167 -14.06 -19.34 -5.70
N GLU A 168 -15.15 -19.73 -6.34
CA GLU A 168 -15.53 -19.20 -7.66
C GLU A 168 -15.77 -17.67 -7.56
N SER A 169 -16.58 -17.24 -6.61
CA SER A 169 -16.84 -15.83 -6.36
C SER A 169 -15.58 -15.07 -5.90
N LEU A 170 -14.68 -15.74 -5.15
CA LEU A 170 -13.39 -15.16 -4.77
C LEU A 170 -12.52 -14.91 -6.00
N ASN A 171 -12.43 -15.87 -6.90
CA ASN A 171 -11.68 -15.75 -8.15
C ASN A 171 -12.23 -14.63 -9.05
N GLU A 172 -13.55 -14.50 -9.16
CA GLU A 172 -14.19 -13.39 -9.88
C GLU A 172 -13.79 -12.03 -9.27
N SER A 173 -13.86 -11.90 -7.95
CA SER A 173 -13.44 -10.69 -7.24
C SER A 173 -11.95 -10.39 -7.44
N TYR A 174 -11.10 -11.40 -7.42
CA TYR A 174 -9.66 -11.27 -7.66
C TYR A 174 -9.37 -10.75 -9.08
N LEU A 175 -9.98 -11.37 -10.09
CA LEU A 175 -9.82 -10.96 -11.48
C LEU A 175 -10.34 -9.53 -11.70
N LEU A 176 -11.47 -9.18 -11.10
CA LEU A 176 -12.00 -7.81 -11.17
C LEU A 176 -11.02 -6.80 -10.58
N MET A 177 -10.41 -7.10 -9.43
CA MET A 177 -9.40 -6.21 -8.83
C MET A 177 -8.14 -6.15 -9.69
N LYS A 178 -7.71 -7.25 -10.27
CA LYS A 178 -6.58 -7.28 -11.21
C LYS A 178 -6.79 -6.34 -12.39
N GLU A 179 -7.96 -6.39 -13.04
CA GLU A 179 -8.30 -5.49 -14.14
C GLU A 179 -8.46 -4.03 -13.66
N THR A 180 -8.98 -3.81 -12.47
CA THR A 180 -9.08 -2.47 -11.87
C THR A 180 -7.71 -1.85 -11.65
N TYR A 181 -6.74 -2.62 -11.14
CA TYR A 181 -5.37 -2.14 -10.92
C TYR A 181 -4.63 -1.82 -12.23
N LYS A 182 -4.86 -2.63 -13.28
CA LYS A 182 -4.35 -2.30 -14.64
C LYS A 182 -4.84 -0.93 -15.08
N LYS A 183 -6.14 -0.67 -14.97
CA LYS A 183 -6.73 0.63 -15.34
C LYS A 183 -6.15 1.79 -14.54
N ILE A 184 -5.94 1.61 -13.23
CA ILE A 184 -5.30 2.62 -12.36
C ILE A 184 -3.89 2.95 -12.87
N LEU A 185 -3.06 1.94 -13.12
CA LEU A 185 -1.69 2.14 -13.57
C LEU A 185 -1.63 2.74 -14.98
N ASP A 186 -2.51 2.31 -15.89
CA ASP A 186 -2.64 2.89 -17.23
C ASP A 186 -3.03 4.37 -17.18
N ARG A 187 -4.00 4.74 -16.34
CA ARG A 187 -4.41 6.14 -16.14
C ARG A 187 -3.31 6.99 -15.52
N LEU A 188 -2.44 6.39 -14.72
CA LEU A 188 -1.24 7.04 -14.18
C LEU A 188 -0.10 7.13 -15.21
N GLY A 189 -0.25 6.49 -16.38
CA GLY A 189 0.76 6.46 -17.43
C GLY A 189 1.98 5.62 -17.08
N LEU A 190 1.83 4.63 -16.21
CA LEU A 190 2.92 3.79 -15.71
C LEU A 190 3.02 2.51 -16.55
N LYS A 191 4.24 2.16 -16.95
CA LYS A 191 4.55 0.85 -17.54
C LYS A 191 4.77 -0.15 -16.41
N PHE A 192 4.13 -1.29 -16.47
CA PHE A 192 4.21 -2.29 -15.42
C PHE A 192 4.24 -3.72 -15.97
N LYS A 193 4.66 -4.65 -15.13
CA LYS A 193 4.52 -6.10 -15.32
C LYS A 193 3.85 -6.69 -14.09
N ILE A 194 3.08 -7.76 -14.31
CA ILE A 194 2.48 -8.53 -13.22
C ILE A 194 3.39 -9.74 -12.99
N VAL A 195 3.84 -9.90 -11.77
CA VAL A 195 4.75 -10.97 -11.36
C VAL A 195 4.11 -11.80 -10.26
N LYS A 196 4.44 -13.08 -10.20
CA LYS A 196 4.11 -13.89 -9.03
C LYS A 196 4.89 -13.39 -7.83
N ALA A 197 4.25 -13.34 -6.69
CA ALA A 197 4.82 -12.85 -5.44
C ALA A 197 4.62 -13.86 -4.31
N ASP A 198 5.49 -13.81 -3.33
CA ASP A 198 5.28 -14.46 -2.05
C ASP A 198 4.27 -13.66 -1.22
N SER A 199 3.31 -14.34 -0.60
CA SER A 199 2.30 -13.72 0.26
C SER A 199 2.84 -13.27 1.62
N GLY A 200 4.06 -13.67 1.99
CA GLY A 200 4.76 -13.26 3.20
C GLY A 200 3.98 -13.50 4.49
N ALA A 201 4.14 -12.59 5.45
CA ALA A 201 3.49 -12.67 6.77
C ALA A 201 1.96 -12.49 6.73
N ILE A 202 1.41 -11.98 5.62
CA ILE A 202 -0.04 -11.80 5.43
C ILE A 202 -0.70 -13.16 5.17
N GLY A 203 0.00 -14.07 4.47
CA GLY A 203 -0.48 -15.41 4.13
C GLY A 203 -1.33 -15.44 2.87
N GLY A 204 -1.61 -16.67 2.37
CA GLY A 204 -2.37 -16.94 1.14
C GLY A 204 -1.55 -17.74 0.14
N ASP A 205 -2.23 -18.49 -0.75
CA ASP A 205 -1.59 -19.44 -1.66
C ASP A 205 -1.37 -18.87 -3.07
N ALA A 206 -1.95 -17.70 -3.36
CA ALA A 206 -1.81 -17.02 -4.65
C ALA A 206 -1.65 -15.53 -4.43
N SER A 207 -0.51 -15.00 -4.83
CA SER A 207 -0.21 -13.58 -4.77
C SER A 207 0.41 -13.11 -6.07
N GLU A 208 0.04 -11.92 -6.51
CA GLU A 208 0.63 -11.24 -7.66
C GLU A 208 0.97 -9.80 -7.28
N GLU A 209 2.04 -9.29 -7.84
CA GLU A 209 2.47 -7.90 -7.68
C GLU A 209 2.51 -7.18 -9.02
N PHE A 210 2.12 -5.92 -9.00
CA PHE A 210 2.22 -5.01 -10.14
C PHE A 210 3.52 -4.21 -10.01
N HIS A 211 4.57 -4.66 -10.67
CA HIS A 211 5.86 -3.99 -10.67
C HIS A 211 5.90 -2.90 -11.74
N VAL A 212 6.01 -1.65 -11.30
CA VAL A 212 6.28 -0.52 -12.19
C VAL A 212 7.73 -0.58 -12.66
N LEU A 213 7.93 -0.54 -13.98
CA LEU A 213 9.27 -0.61 -14.57
C LEU A 213 9.99 0.71 -14.38
N ALA A 214 11.10 0.70 -13.66
CA ALA A 214 11.95 1.85 -13.41
C ALA A 214 13.43 1.43 -13.29
N GLU A 215 14.34 2.31 -13.70
CA GLU A 215 15.79 2.05 -13.56
C GLU A 215 16.26 2.03 -12.10
N ASN A 216 15.50 2.65 -11.20
CA ASN A 216 15.81 2.80 -9.78
C ASN A 216 14.83 2.00 -8.89
N GLY A 217 14.47 0.77 -9.29
CA GLY A 217 13.63 -0.12 -8.49
C GLY A 217 14.41 -0.80 -7.36
N GLU A 218 13.69 -1.34 -6.38
CA GLU A 218 14.28 -2.18 -5.32
C GLU A 218 14.53 -3.61 -5.82
N ASP A 219 13.60 -4.13 -6.63
CA ASP A 219 13.60 -5.50 -7.09
C ASP A 219 14.02 -5.62 -8.55
N THR A 220 14.65 -6.73 -8.88
CA THR A 220 14.95 -7.08 -10.26
C THR A 220 13.98 -8.14 -10.75
N ILE A 221 13.34 -7.90 -11.89
CA ILE A 221 12.44 -8.86 -12.52
C ILE A 221 13.02 -9.39 -13.81
N ALA A 222 12.91 -10.70 -14.02
CA ALA A 222 13.16 -11.33 -15.30
C ALA A 222 11.88 -11.29 -16.14
N VAL A 223 12.00 -10.84 -17.39
CA VAL A 223 10.87 -10.68 -18.32
C VAL A 223 11.14 -11.51 -19.56
N SER A 224 10.13 -12.25 -20.01
CA SER A 224 10.21 -13.00 -21.28
C SER A 224 10.10 -12.04 -22.47
N ASP A 225 10.95 -12.23 -23.47
CA ASP A 225 10.90 -11.48 -24.73
C ASP A 225 9.76 -11.96 -25.66
N SER A 226 9.22 -13.15 -25.42
CA SER A 226 8.22 -13.81 -26.30
C SER A 226 6.83 -13.98 -25.68
N SER A 227 6.66 -13.66 -24.39
CA SER A 227 5.39 -13.78 -23.65
C SER A 227 5.23 -12.69 -22.60
N ASP A 228 4.06 -12.62 -21.98
CA ASP A 228 3.81 -11.71 -20.86
C ASP A 228 4.36 -12.21 -19.50
N PHE A 229 5.11 -13.32 -19.52
CA PHE A 229 5.69 -13.89 -18.31
C PHE A 229 6.75 -12.95 -17.72
N ALA A 230 6.63 -12.71 -16.42
CA ALA A 230 7.62 -12.02 -15.62
C ALA A 230 7.66 -12.62 -14.21
N ILE A 231 8.84 -12.65 -13.61
CA ILE A 231 9.07 -13.21 -12.29
C ILE A 231 10.13 -12.38 -11.55
N ASN A 232 10.00 -12.26 -10.23
CA ASN A 232 11.06 -11.69 -9.41
C ASN A 232 12.27 -12.65 -9.44
N THR A 233 13.47 -12.11 -9.67
CA THR A 233 14.69 -12.92 -9.80
C THR A 233 15.05 -13.66 -8.51
N GLU A 234 14.61 -13.19 -7.36
CA GLU A 234 14.78 -13.89 -6.08
C GLU A 234 14.08 -15.25 -6.08
N LEU A 235 12.91 -15.36 -6.69
CA LEU A 235 12.17 -16.62 -6.81
C LEU A 235 12.79 -17.61 -7.84
N LEU A 236 13.60 -17.11 -8.77
CA LEU A 236 14.32 -17.98 -9.72
C LEU A 236 15.48 -18.76 -9.09
N LEU A 237 16.02 -18.24 -7.99
CA LEU A 237 17.15 -18.87 -7.28
C LEU A 237 16.68 -20.03 -6.38
N GLU A 238 15.42 -20.02 -5.95
CA GLU A 238 14.85 -21.08 -5.11
C GLU A 238 14.42 -22.31 -5.92
N GLU A 239 14.11 -22.17 -7.23
CA GLU A 239 13.72 -23.29 -8.11
C GLU A 239 14.93 -24.00 -8.77
N GLY A 240 16.15 -23.57 -8.53
CA GLY A 240 17.38 -24.07 -9.15
C GLY A 240 18.28 -24.94 -8.28
N GLU A 241 17.90 -25.29 -7.08
CA GLU A 241 18.65 -26.17 -6.16
C GLU A 241 17.95 -27.53 -6.00
N ASP A 242 17.76 -28.27 -7.09
CA ASP A 242 17.47 -29.72 -7.09
C ASP A 242 18.51 -30.47 -7.97
#